data_2d6742c56d010a6e8bc7ee122c64defc
#
_entry.id   2d6742c56d010a6e8bc7ee122c64defc
#
_cell.length_a   1.000
_cell.length_b   1.000
_cell.length_c   1.000
_cell.angle_alpha   90.00
_cell.angle_beta   90.00
_cell.angle_gamma   90.00
#
_symmetry.space_group_name_H-M   'P 1'
#
loop_
_entity.id
_entity.type
_entity.pdbx_description
1 polymer ?
#
loop_
_entity_poly.entity_id
_entity_poly.type
_entity_poly.pdbx_seq_one_letter_code
_entity_poly.pdbx_strand_id
1 'polypeptide(L)'
;MHALLTRLAERFPDAVLAVREEGPYKDLVAQVKPAAVPEIARFLHDDPEAAFDMLSDMLAVDYPEDEDRFEVIYLLKSLPRNHRLRLKARLPEDDPTIPTVTTVWKGANFLEREVFDLMGITFAGHPDLRRILMPEDYDEGYPLRKDFPTEGRGWRSTFPFLPRLDEPAAPMASEVPEDQHRPFLKEAEGLPKDTKAVRRQEELLLNMGPQHPATHGVLRMVLELEGERIVKATPDLGYLHRGVEKLCEGLAYQQIIPHTDRLDYVCSMTNNYAYVRAVEKLLNLAVPPRAEYIRTVVAEMQRIIGHLFWLGTQALDIGAMTVFFWTFREREVLLDIFEKLCGARLTLNYYRIGGVDSDFTPDLVQRLGAFLDTFPAHLHEYDELLLTNRIWLARTKHVAVISAEDAVNFGCTGPVLRGSGVAYDIRKAEPYGAYDKVEWEVPVGKNGDTYDRYWVRLEEMRQSAKIIRQCLAQMPEGPIIADAPQIIPPPKQKVMRDMESLIHHFIIFTQGFKPPKGETYCSSEAPKGELGFFIVSDGGPKPYRMKIRSPSFVHLGAFDHMARGYLIADIVTIFGTYDVVMGECDR
;
A
#
# COMPACT_ATOMS: atom_id res chain seq x y z
N MET A 1 -30.16 8.21 -11.10
CA MET A 1 -28.77 8.26 -11.59
C MET A 1 -28.08 9.47 -10.98
N HIS A 2 -26.86 9.33 -10.51
CA HIS A 2 -26.13 10.41 -9.84
C HIS A 2 -25.92 11.60 -10.79
N ALA A 3 -26.11 12.84 -10.34
CA ALA A 3 -26.03 14.03 -11.19
C ALA A 3 -24.69 14.16 -11.95
N LEU A 4 -23.58 13.73 -11.33
CA LEU A 4 -22.27 13.69 -11.97
C LEU A 4 -22.26 12.82 -13.22
N LEU A 5 -22.84 11.61 -13.15
CA LEU A 5 -22.86 10.67 -14.29
C LEU A 5 -23.67 11.22 -15.46
N THR A 6 -24.78 11.91 -15.15
CA THR A 6 -25.62 12.58 -16.17
C THR A 6 -24.82 13.68 -16.87
N ARG A 7 -24.16 14.57 -16.11
CA ARG A 7 -23.33 15.65 -16.66
C ARG A 7 -22.16 15.11 -17.51
N LEU A 8 -21.54 14.03 -17.08
CA LEU A 8 -20.45 13.39 -17.83
C LEU A 8 -20.96 12.90 -19.20
N ALA A 9 -22.09 12.20 -19.22
CA ALA A 9 -22.69 11.71 -20.45
C ALA A 9 -23.16 12.85 -21.38
N GLU A 10 -23.71 13.94 -20.83
CA GLU A 10 -24.12 15.12 -21.61
C GLU A 10 -22.93 15.88 -22.19
N ARG A 11 -21.82 15.98 -21.43
CA ARG A 11 -20.62 16.70 -21.87
C ARG A 11 -19.83 15.94 -22.95
N PHE A 12 -19.81 14.61 -22.87
CA PHE A 12 -19.04 13.74 -23.78
C PHE A 12 -19.93 12.65 -24.42
N PRO A 13 -20.98 13.02 -25.17
CA PRO A 13 -21.98 12.05 -25.69
C PRO A 13 -21.38 11.00 -26.63
N ASP A 14 -20.34 11.35 -27.39
CA ASP A 14 -19.68 10.44 -28.31
C ASP A 14 -18.58 9.57 -27.66
N ALA A 15 -18.13 9.94 -26.47
CA ALA A 15 -17.02 9.29 -25.77
C ALA A 15 -17.47 8.44 -24.58
N VAL A 16 -18.54 8.80 -23.91
CA VAL A 16 -19.12 8.03 -22.80
C VAL A 16 -20.06 6.97 -23.36
N LEU A 17 -19.67 5.71 -23.21
CA LEU A 17 -20.42 4.56 -23.72
C LEU A 17 -21.55 4.14 -22.79
N ALA A 18 -21.32 4.16 -21.48
CA ALA A 18 -22.30 3.81 -20.47
C ALA A 18 -21.97 4.49 -19.12
N VAL A 19 -23.01 4.82 -18.36
CA VAL A 19 -22.93 5.29 -16.99
C VAL A 19 -23.91 4.52 -16.12
N ARG A 20 -23.47 4.08 -14.93
CA ARG A 20 -24.31 3.28 -14.03
C ARG A 20 -23.87 3.41 -12.56
N GLU A 21 -24.79 3.06 -11.69
CA GLU A 21 -24.51 2.83 -10.27
C GLU A 21 -24.47 1.31 -10.06
N GLU A 22 -23.37 0.79 -9.49
CA GLU A 22 -23.16 -0.64 -9.31
C GLU A 22 -23.22 -1.06 -7.85
N GLY A 23 -23.73 -2.26 -7.61
CA GLY A 23 -23.75 -2.92 -6.32
C GLY A 23 -24.68 -2.27 -5.30
N PRO A 24 -24.77 -2.84 -4.08
CA PRO A 24 -25.63 -2.35 -3.01
C PRO A 24 -25.20 -0.97 -2.49
N TYR A 25 -23.96 -0.59 -2.70
CA TYR A 25 -23.37 0.68 -2.27
C TYR A 25 -23.43 1.79 -3.32
N LYS A 26 -24.05 1.51 -4.50
CA LYS A 26 -24.23 2.46 -5.61
C LYS A 26 -22.90 3.09 -6.05
N ASP A 27 -21.87 2.27 -6.20
CA ASP A 27 -20.58 2.72 -6.70
C ASP A 27 -20.75 3.34 -8.10
N LEU A 28 -20.22 4.55 -8.33
CA LEU A 28 -20.37 5.24 -9.60
C LEU A 28 -19.41 4.65 -10.63
N VAL A 29 -19.93 4.32 -11.82
CA VAL A 29 -19.14 3.73 -12.91
C VAL A 29 -19.45 4.47 -14.22
N ALA A 30 -18.40 4.85 -14.94
CA ALA A 30 -18.49 5.38 -16.29
C ALA A 30 -17.57 4.58 -17.21
N GLN A 31 -18.13 4.04 -18.29
CA GLN A 31 -17.40 3.35 -19.34
C GLN A 31 -17.19 4.32 -20.50
N VAL A 32 -15.95 4.45 -20.97
CA VAL A 32 -15.56 5.46 -21.95
C VAL A 32 -14.68 4.88 -23.04
N LYS A 33 -14.61 5.57 -24.18
CA LYS A 33 -13.67 5.23 -25.24
C LYS A 33 -12.22 5.52 -24.80
N PRO A 34 -11.26 4.63 -25.07
CA PRO A 34 -9.86 4.79 -24.67
C PRO A 34 -9.24 6.13 -25.07
N ALA A 35 -9.46 6.56 -26.31
CA ALA A 35 -8.90 7.81 -26.83
C ALA A 35 -9.37 9.09 -26.10
N ALA A 36 -10.54 9.05 -25.44
CA ALA A 36 -11.11 10.19 -24.72
C ALA A 36 -10.72 10.24 -23.24
N VAL A 37 -10.01 9.23 -22.73
CA VAL A 37 -9.64 9.13 -21.29
C VAL A 37 -8.91 10.38 -20.79
N PRO A 38 -7.88 10.95 -21.45
CA PRO A 38 -7.18 12.13 -20.91
C PRO A 38 -8.05 13.39 -20.87
N GLU A 39 -8.95 13.57 -21.84
CA GLU A 39 -9.86 14.72 -21.87
C GLU A 39 -10.91 14.62 -20.77
N ILE A 40 -11.49 13.45 -20.60
CA ILE A 40 -12.46 13.16 -19.53
C ILE A 40 -11.79 13.26 -18.15
N ALA A 41 -10.57 12.71 -18.01
CA ALA A 41 -9.78 12.80 -16.80
C ALA A 41 -9.52 14.27 -16.40
N ARG A 42 -9.11 15.11 -17.35
CA ARG A 42 -8.90 16.54 -17.10
C ARG A 42 -10.18 17.25 -16.72
N PHE A 43 -11.29 16.96 -17.38
CA PHE A 43 -12.60 17.51 -17.01
C PHE A 43 -12.99 17.11 -15.58
N LEU A 44 -12.83 15.83 -15.21
CA LEU A 44 -13.14 15.34 -13.88
C LEU A 44 -12.26 15.96 -12.79
N HIS A 45 -11.00 16.24 -13.11
CA HIS A 45 -10.06 16.88 -12.21
C HIS A 45 -10.36 18.39 -12.04
N ASP A 46 -10.53 19.12 -13.15
CA ASP A 46 -10.58 20.59 -13.17
C ASP A 46 -11.98 21.16 -12.85
N ASP A 47 -13.05 20.38 -13.06
CA ASP A 47 -14.42 20.81 -12.78
C ASP A 47 -14.69 20.92 -11.27
N PRO A 48 -15.03 22.11 -10.72
CA PRO A 48 -15.19 22.30 -9.27
C PRO A 48 -16.32 21.49 -8.63
N GLU A 49 -17.28 21.02 -9.41
CA GLU A 49 -18.38 20.19 -8.91
C GLU A 49 -18.01 18.70 -8.92
N ALA A 50 -17.12 18.27 -9.81
CA ALA A 50 -16.57 16.92 -9.85
C ALA A 50 -15.37 16.82 -8.92
N ALA A 51 -14.36 17.67 -9.09
CA ALA A 51 -13.15 17.84 -8.28
C ALA A 51 -12.48 16.50 -7.90
N PHE A 52 -12.25 15.62 -8.91
CA PHE A 52 -11.51 14.38 -8.70
C PHE A 52 -10.03 14.68 -8.68
N ASP A 53 -9.58 15.22 -7.57
CA ASP A 53 -8.22 15.68 -7.31
C ASP A 53 -7.23 14.52 -7.09
N MET A 54 -7.71 13.31 -6.81
CA MET A 54 -6.88 12.15 -6.52
C MET A 54 -7.19 10.96 -7.42
N LEU A 55 -6.17 10.39 -8.05
CA LEU A 55 -6.17 9.04 -8.58
C LEU A 55 -5.77 8.08 -7.45
N SER A 56 -6.74 7.38 -6.86
CA SER A 56 -6.49 6.49 -5.73
C SER A 56 -5.71 5.25 -6.14
N ASP A 57 -6.09 4.63 -7.28
CA ASP A 57 -5.42 3.45 -7.84
C ASP A 57 -5.79 3.27 -9.31
N MET A 58 -5.04 2.42 -10.01
CA MET A 58 -5.33 1.99 -11.37
C MET A 58 -5.01 0.51 -11.52
N LEU A 59 -5.82 -0.20 -12.29
CA LEU A 59 -5.65 -1.62 -12.55
C LEU A 59 -6.16 -2.00 -13.93
N ALA A 60 -5.79 -3.20 -14.36
CA ALA A 60 -6.42 -3.82 -15.53
C ALA A 60 -6.93 -5.23 -15.18
N VAL A 61 -7.99 -5.62 -15.92
CA VAL A 61 -8.58 -6.95 -15.87
C VAL A 61 -8.51 -7.56 -17.27
N ASP A 62 -8.10 -8.81 -17.33
CA ASP A 62 -7.99 -9.59 -18.56
C ASP A 62 -9.23 -10.48 -18.75
N TYR A 63 -9.95 -10.32 -19.86
CA TYR A 63 -11.13 -11.11 -20.26
C TYR A 63 -10.85 -11.77 -21.62
N PRO A 64 -10.14 -12.92 -21.66
CA PRO A 64 -9.68 -13.55 -22.90
C PRO A 64 -10.77 -13.94 -23.89
N GLU A 65 -12.03 -14.07 -23.43
CA GLU A 65 -13.18 -14.45 -24.25
C GLU A 65 -13.90 -13.25 -24.90
N ASP A 66 -13.57 -12.01 -24.46
CA ASP A 66 -14.19 -10.78 -24.96
C ASP A 66 -13.40 -10.25 -26.18
N GLU A 67 -14.08 -9.60 -27.13
CA GLU A 67 -13.47 -8.94 -28.29
C GLU A 67 -12.50 -7.82 -27.84
N ASP A 68 -12.95 -6.97 -26.89
CA ASP A 68 -12.10 -6.03 -26.19
C ASP A 68 -11.55 -6.71 -24.93
N ARG A 69 -10.45 -7.43 -25.09
CA ARG A 69 -9.87 -8.33 -24.07
C ARG A 69 -9.54 -7.63 -22.74
N PHE A 70 -8.96 -6.43 -22.78
CA PHE A 70 -8.48 -5.77 -21.58
C PHE A 70 -9.41 -4.65 -21.12
N GLU A 71 -9.72 -4.60 -19.82
CA GLU A 71 -10.45 -3.50 -19.21
C GLU A 71 -9.51 -2.74 -18.26
N VAL A 72 -9.18 -1.48 -18.57
CA VAL A 72 -8.44 -0.58 -17.69
C VAL A 72 -9.41 0.18 -16.81
N ILE A 73 -9.16 0.21 -15.51
CA ILE A 73 -10.03 0.81 -14.49
C ILE A 73 -9.21 1.83 -13.70
N TYR A 74 -9.67 3.08 -13.70
CA TYR A 74 -9.14 4.16 -12.89
C TYR A 74 -10.05 4.37 -11.68
N LEU A 75 -9.51 4.29 -10.48
CA LEU A 75 -10.21 4.54 -9.23
C LEU A 75 -9.99 5.99 -8.81
N LEU A 76 -10.95 6.84 -9.12
CA LEU A 76 -10.88 8.27 -8.84
C LEU A 76 -11.56 8.61 -7.52
N LYS A 77 -10.96 9.53 -6.75
CA LYS A 77 -11.50 10.07 -5.51
C LYS A 77 -11.53 11.58 -5.56
N SER A 78 -12.65 12.15 -5.17
CA SER A 78 -12.79 13.58 -4.86
C SER A 78 -12.70 13.75 -3.35
N LEU A 79 -11.62 14.36 -2.84
CA LEU A 79 -11.49 14.65 -1.41
C LEU A 79 -12.49 15.71 -0.94
N PRO A 80 -12.69 16.84 -1.67
CA PRO A 80 -13.63 17.89 -1.25
C PRO A 80 -15.09 17.43 -1.22
N ARG A 81 -15.47 16.54 -2.16
CA ARG A 81 -16.85 16.06 -2.33
C ARG A 81 -17.11 14.71 -1.70
N ASN A 82 -16.06 14.04 -1.27
CA ASN A 82 -16.09 12.66 -0.76
C ASN A 82 -16.79 11.67 -1.71
N HIS A 83 -16.56 11.81 -3.03
CA HIS A 83 -17.07 10.90 -4.06
C HIS A 83 -16.01 9.99 -4.58
N ARG A 84 -16.40 8.77 -4.99
CA ARG A 84 -15.56 7.84 -5.76
C ARG A 84 -16.19 7.60 -7.13
N LEU A 85 -15.36 7.44 -8.16
CA LEU A 85 -15.77 7.09 -9.52
C LEU A 85 -14.82 6.04 -10.06
N ARG A 86 -15.37 5.01 -10.68
CA ARG A 86 -14.62 4.06 -11.53
C ARG A 86 -14.77 4.48 -12.97
N LEU A 87 -13.68 4.94 -13.56
CA LEU A 87 -13.62 5.22 -14.99
C LEU A 87 -13.02 3.99 -15.68
N LYS A 88 -13.74 3.42 -16.65
CA LYS A 88 -13.38 2.18 -17.32
C LYS A 88 -13.21 2.38 -18.80
N ALA A 89 -12.17 1.77 -19.38
CA ALA A 89 -11.94 1.75 -20.81
C ALA A 89 -11.54 0.33 -21.25
N ARG A 90 -12.10 -0.13 -22.37
CA ARG A 90 -11.80 -1.45 -22.92
C ARG A 90 -10.86 -1.34 -24.12
N LEU A 91 -9.95 -2.31 -24.24
CA LEU A 91 -8.91 -2.35 -25.26
C LEU A 91 -8.89 -3.72 -25.94
N PRO A 92 -8.69 -3.76 -27.28
CA PRO A 92 -8.54 -5.01 -28.02
C PRO A 92 -7.19 -5.67 -27.72
N GLU A 93 -7.09 -6.96 -28.02
CA GLU A 93 -5.85 -7.72 -27.81
C GLU A 93 -4.72 -7.28 -28.74
N ASP A 94 -5.05 -6.98 -30.01
CA ASP A 94 -4.07 -6.67 -31.06
C ASP A 94 -3.36 -5.33 -30.85
N ASP A 95 -4.04 -4.36 -30.24
CA ASP A 95 -3.48 -3.04 -29.91
C ASP A 95 -3.95 -2.58 -28.53
N PRO A 96 -3.36 -3.10 -27.44
CA PRO A 96 -3.70 -2.71 -26.08
C PRO A 96 -3.06 -1.38 -25.69
N THR A 97 -3.38 -0.31 -26.44
CA THR A 97 -2.80 1.03 -26.25
C THR A 97 -3.86 2.03 -25.77
N ILE A 98 -3.51 2.79 -24.72
CA ILE A 98 -4.35 3.85 -24.15
C ILE A 98 -3.49 5.09 -23.88
N PRO A 99 -3.99 6.33 -24.08
CA PRO A 99 -3.24 7.53 -23.73
C PRO A 99 -3.00 7.65 -22.23
N THR A 100 -1.81 8.17 -21.85
CA THR A 100 -1.43 8.41 -20.45
C THR A 100 -2.28 9.50 -19.78
N VAL A 101 -2.50 9.37 -18.47
CA VAL A 101 -3.09 10.40 -17.61
C VAL A 101 -2.08 11.05 -16.65
N THR A 102 -0.78 10.80 -16.84
CA THR A 102 0.31 11.41 -16.03
C THR A 102 0.33 12.94 -16.10
N THR A 103 -0.24 13.53 -17.15
CA THR A 103 -0.40 14.99 -17.29
C THR A 103 -1.52 15.57 -16.41
N VAL A 104 -2.39 14.71 -15.85
CA VAL A 104 -3.48 15.10 -14.94
C VAL A 104 -3.08 14.76 -13.51
N TRP A 105 -2.67 13.51 -13.27
CA TRP A 105 -2.25 13.03 -11.94
C TRP A 105 -0.82 12.50 -11.99
N LYS A 106 0.10 13.10 -11.23
CA LYS A 106 1.51 12.68 -11.15
C LYS A 106 1.65 11.23 -10.65
N GLY A 107 0.77 10.82 -9.73
CA GLY A 107 0.72 9.45 -9.21
C GLY A 107 0.44 8.38 -10.25
N ALA A 108 -0.14 8.73 -11.39
CA ALA A 108 -0.38 7.81 -12.50
C ALA A 108 0.91 7.16 -13.04
N ASN A 109 2.05 7.84 -12.93
CA ASN A 109 3.33 7.34 -13.45
C ASN A 109 3.63 5.89 -13.00
N PHE A 110 3.63 5.64 -11.70
CA PHE A 110 3.93 4.30 -11.15
C PHE A 110 2.80 3.30 -11.43
N LEU A 111 1.56 3.76 -11.39
CA LEU A 111 0.40 2.91 -11.62
C LEU A 111 0.31 2.44 -13.09
N GLU A 112 0.58 3.33 -14.04
CA GLU A 112 0.63 2.99 -15.47
C GLU A 112 1.79 2.03 -15.77
N ARG A 113 2.96 2.25 -15.18
CA ARG A 113 4.10 1.32 -15.29
C ARG A 113 3.78 -0.06 -14.72
N GLU A 114 3.07 -0.15 -13.60
CA GLU A 114 2.63 -1.44 -13.04
C GLU A 114 1.69 -2.19 -13.99
N VAL A 115 0.71 -1.49 -14.56
CA VAL A 115 -0.21 -2.09 -15.53
C VAL A 115 0.51 -2.50 -16.82
N PHE A 116 1.44 -1.67 -17.30
CA PHE A 116 2.30 -2.04 -18.43
C PHE A 116 3.13 -3.29 -18.11
N ASP A 117 3.80 -3.30 -16.97
CA ASP A 117 4.71 -4.38 -16.58
C ASP A 117 4.01 -5.74 -16.43
N LEU A 118 2.83 -5.76 -15.78
CA LEU A 118 2.15 -7.00 -15.43
C LEU A 118 1.06 -7.45 -16.40
N MET A 119 0.52 -6.53 -17.22
CA MET A 119 -0.56 -6.80 -18.17
C MET A 119 -0.17 -6.53 -19.64
N GLY A 120 0.90 -5.75 -19.89
CA GLY A 120 1.35 -5.43 -21.25
C GLY A 120 0.48 -4.41 -21.96
N ILE A 121 -0.15 -3.50 -21.24
CA ILE A 121 -0.93 -2.40 -21.79
C ILE A 121 0.00 -1.19 -21.97
N THR A 122 0.07 -0.64 -23.17
CA THR A 122 0.95 0.48 -23.51
C THR A 122 0.25 1.81 -23.23
N PHE A 123 0.93 2.74 -22.55
CA PHE A 123 0.42 4.08 -22.25
C PHE A 123 1.08 5.10 -23.18
N ALA A 124 0.37 5.52 -24.23
CA ALA A 124 0.87 6.46 -25.21
C ALA A 124 1.14 7.84 -24.58
N GLY A 125 2.37 8.36 -24.74
CA GLY A 125 2.80 9.63 -24.16
C GLY A 125 3.27 9.55 -22.70
N HIS A 126 3.42 8.37 -22.12
CA HIS A 126 3.99 8.20 -20.79
C HIS A 126 5.47 8.63 -20.78
N PRO A 127 5.94 9.41 -19.76
CA PRO A 127 7.30 9.96 -19.75
C PRO A 127 8.42 8.93 -19.55
N ASP A 128 8.15 7.79 -18.91
CA ASP A 128 9.14 6.76 -18.57
C ASP A 128 8.47 5.38 -18.48
N LEU A 129 8.01 4.83 -19.62
CA LEU A 129 7.30 3.56 -19.68
C LEU A 129 8.28 2.38 -19.73
N ARG A 130 8.70 1.92 -18.56
CA ARG A 130 9.55 0.73 -18.35
C ARG A 130 8.99 -0.15 -17.25
N ARG A 131 9.46 -1.39 -17.15
CA ARG A 131 9.06 -2.31 -16.07
C ARG A 131 9.35 -1.70 -14.70
N ILE A 132 8.60 -2.09 -13.69
CA ILE A 132 8.70 -1.54 -12.32
C ILE A 132 8.82 -2.62 -11.25
N LEU A 133 8.11 -3.74 -11.37
CA LEU A 133 8.13 -4.86 -10.43
C LEU A 133 8.88 -6.07 -10.97
N MET A 134 8.79 -6.32 -12.26
CA MET A 134 9.57 -7.36 -12.93
C MET A 134 10.95 -6.81 -13.33
N PRO A 135 11.99 -7.67 -13.41
CA PRO A 135 13.29 -7.26 -13.93
C PRO A 135 13.19 -6.64 -15.33
N GLU A 136 14.06 -5.67 -15.64
CA GLU A 136 14.03 -4.97 -16.93
C GLU A 136 14.22 -5.91 -18.13
N ASP A 137 14.99 -6.99 -17.93
CA ASP A 137 15.29 -8.01 -18.93
C ASP A 137 14.30 -9.19 -18.96
N TYR A 138 13.16 -9.07 -18.24
CA TYR A 138 12.14 -10.13 -18.22
C TYR A 138 11.38 -10.17 -19.55
N ASP A 139 11.42 -11.32 -20.24
CA ASP A 139 10.92 -11.53 -21.61
C ASP A 139 9.85 -12.63 -21.76
N GLU A 140 9.48 -13.32 -20.67
CA GLU A 140 8.48 -14.42 -20.75
C GLU A 140 7.02 -13.96 -20.87
N GLY A 141 6.77 -12.65 -20.88
CA GLY A 141 5.43 -12.08 -21.07
C GLY A 141 4.93 -11.26 -19.89
N TYR A 142 3.62 -11.37 -19.61
CA TYR A 142 2.95 -10.51 -18.63
C TYR A 142 2.24 -11.36 -17.56
N PRO A 143 2.75 -11.38 -16.31
CA PRO A 143 2.34 -12.37 -15.31
C PRO A 143 0.87 -12.33 -14.89
N LEU A 144 0.19 -11.18 -14.99
CA LEU A 144 -1.22 -11.08 -14.59
C LEU A 144 -2.22 -11.42 -15.70
N ARG A 145 -1.77 -11.67 -16.92
CA ARG A 145 -2.66 -12.19 -17.99
C ARG A 145 -3.16 -13.58 -17.64
N LYS A 146 -4.38 -13.92 -18.06
CA LYS A 146 -5.00 -15.21 -17.75
C LYS A 146 -4.32 -16.39 -18.42
N ASP A 147 -3.68 -16.17 -19.57
CA ASP A 147 -2.88 -17.17 -20.30
C ASP A 147 -1.47 -17.40 -19.71
N PHE A 148 -1.06 -16.62 -18.70
CA PHE A 148 0.20 -16.81 -18.01
C PHE A 148 0.03 -17.79 -16.82
N PRO A 149 0.86 -18.87 -16.75
CA PRO A 149 0.74 -19.88 -15.71
C PRO A 149 1.18 -19.34 -14.34
N THR A 150 0.55 -19.82 -13.26
CA THR A 150 0.87 -19.42 -11.87
C THR A 150 2.29 -19.81 -11.47
N GLU A 151 2.79 -20.94 -11.99
CA GLU A 151 4.14 -21.45 -11.74
C GLU A 151 5.24 -20.71 -12.52
N GLY A 152 4.85 -19.76 -13.40
CA GLY A 152 5.76 -19.13 -14.34
C GLY A 152 6.15 -20.03 -15.50
N ARG A 153 7.08 -19.57 -16.34
CA ARG A 153 7.57 -20.30 -17.53
C ARG A 153 9.02 -20.78 -17.39
N GLY A 154 9.61 -20.57 -16.19
CA GLY A 154 10.96 -21.07 -15.87
C GLY A 154 12.07 -20.07 -16.15
N TRP A 155 11.77 -18.80 -16.28
CA TRP A 155 12.75 -17.74 -16.44
C TRP A 155 13.83 -17.82 -15.34
N ARG A 156 15.10 -17.74 -15.74
CA ARG A 156 16.24 -17.94 -14.86
C ARG A 156 16.16 -19.24 -14.03
N SER A 157 15.82 -20.36 -14.67
CA SER A 157 15.86 -21.70 -14.05
C SER A 157 17.25 -22.04 -13.48
N THR A 158 18.31 -21.35 -13.96
CA THR A 158 19.67 -21.37 -13.39
C THR A 158 20.02 -19.96 -12.93
N PHE A 159 20.40 -19.81 -11.66
CA PHE A 159 20.90 -18.53 -11.14
C PHE A 159 22.26 -18.22 -11.78
N PRO A 160 22.40 -17.20 -12.64
CA PRO A 160 23.67 -16.90 -13.31
C PRO A 160 24.75 -16.39 -12.34
N PHE A 161 24.39 -16.13 -11.08
CA PHE A 161 25.30 -15.66 -10.03
C PHE A 161 25.92 -16.76 -9.19
N LEU A 162 25.44 -18.01 -9.28
CA LEU A 162 26.09 -19.15 -8.67
C LEU A 162 26.95 -19.78 -9.75
N PRO A 163 28.31 -19.70 -9.64
CA PRO A 163 29.18 -20.47 -10.52
C PRO A 163 28.77 -21.93 -10.40
N ARG A 164 28.59 -22.60 -11.53
CA ARG A 164 28.40 -24.05 -11.52
C ARG A 164 29.61 -24.66 -10.83
N LEU A 165 29.37 -25.60 -9.93
CA LEU A 165 30.45 -26.25 -9.18
C LEU A 165 31.48 -26.95 -10.09
N ASP A 166 31.15 -27.14 -11.35
CA ASP A 166 31.93 -27.75 -12.42
C ASP A 166 32.55 -26.73 -13.41
N GLU A 167 32.22 -25.43 -13.28
CA GLU A 167 32.89 -24.40 -14.06
C GLU A 167 34.10 -23.85 -13.29
N PRO A 168 35.26 -23.63 -13.98
CA PRO A 168 36.37 -22.96 -13.33
C PRO A 168 35.93 -21.59 -12.82
N ALA A 169 36.28 -21.28 -11.57
CA ALA A 169 35.94 -19.98 -10.97
C ALA A 169 36.39 -18.86 -11.91
N ALA A 170 35.47 -17.89 -12.16
CA ALA A 170 35.85 -16.70 -12.89
C ALA A 170 37.07 -16.05 -12.21
N PRO A 171 38.04 -15.53 -12.97
CA PRO A 171 39.23 -14.93 -12.41
C PRO A 171 38.85 -13.89 -11.35
N MET A 172 39.50 -13.99 -10.18
CA MET A 172 39.28 -13.02 -9.10
C MET A 172 39.58 -11.60 -9.61
N ALA A 173 38.92 -10.60 -9.05
CA ALA A 173 39.10 -9.17 -9.45
C ALA A 173 40.56 -8.70 -9.45
N SER A 174 41.46 -9.42 -8.75
CA SER A 174 42.92 -9.21 -8.77
C SER A 174 43.60 -9.60 -10.10
N GLU A 175 42.92 -10.36 -10.96
CA GLU A 175 43.45 -10.82 -12.25
C GLU A 175 42.93 -9.97 -13.43
N VAL A 176 42.02 -9.02 -13.17
CA VAL A 176 41.56 -8.07 -14.18
C VAL A 176 42.67 -7.04 -14.40
N PRO A 177 43.17 -6.85 -15.63
CA PRO A 177 44.25 -5.92 -15.91
C PRO A 177 43.92 -4.52 -15.36
N GLU A 178 44.89 -3.87 -14.74
CA GLU A 178 44.74 -2.59 -14.04
C GLU A 178 44.22 -1.47 -14.94
N ASP A 179 44.41 -1.55 -16.26
CA ASP A 179 43.90 -0.65 -17.26
C ASP A 179 42.41 -0.78 -17.54
N GLN A 180 41.76 -1.87 -17.15
CA GLN A 180 40.29 -2.03 -17.23
C GLN A 180 39.57 -1.50 -16.00
N HIS A 181 40.27 -1.30 -14.88
CA HIS A 181 39.69 -0.75 -13.66
C HIS A 181 39.66 0.77 -13.59
N ARG A 182 40.30 1.48 -14.55
CA ARG A 182 40.43 2.94 -14.51
C ARG A 182 40.16 3.61 -15.86
N PRO A 183 38.95 3.46 -16.43
CA PRO A 183 38.63 4.18 -17.68
C PRO A 183 38.72 5.70 -17.54
N PHE A 184 38.58 6.26 -16.34
CA PHE A 184 38.58 7.70 -16.06
C PHE A 184 39.98 8.34 -15.93
N LEU A 185 41.05 7.56 -15.73
CA LEU A 185 42.40 8.13 -15.57
C LEU A 185 43.12 8.36 -16.90
N LYS A 186 42.75 7.68 -17.98
CA LYS A 186 43.33 7.92 -19.32
C LYS A 186 42.91 9.25 -19.94
N GLU A 187 41.73 9.78 -19.57
CA GLU A 187 41.30 11.12 -20.00
C GLU A 187 41.97 12.25 -19.24
N ALA A 188 42.51 12.01 -18.04
CA ALA A 188 43.18 13.04 -17.23
C ALA A 188 44.62 13.35 -17.67
N GLU A 189 45.29 12.46 -18.40
CA GLU A 189 46.68 12.64 -18.85
C GLU A 189 46.84 13.58 -20.05
N GLY A 190 45.73 13.96 -20.71
CA GLY A 190 45.70 14.86 -21.86
C GLY A 190 45.29 16.31 -21.58
N LEU A 191 44.99 16.70 -20.34
CA LEU A 191 44.52 18.04 -20.01
C LEU A 191 45.69 19.02 -19.81
N PRO A 192 45.66 20.25 -20.42
CA PRO A 192 46.66 21.28 -20.22
C PRO A 192 46.73 21.68 -18.75
N LYS A 193 47.94 21.76 -18.19
CA LYS A 193 48.18 22.10 -16.77
C LYS A 193 47.82 23.54 -16.35
N ASP A 194 47.32 24.38 -17.25
CA ASP A 194 47.11 25.81 -17.01
C ASP A 194 45.70 26.34 -17.33
N THR A 195 44.69 25.51 -17.26
CA THR A 195 43.31 26.01 -17.22
C THR A 195 42.86 26.15 -15.78
N LYS A 196 42.55 27.39 -15.35
CA LYS A 196 41.72 27.63 -14.17
C LYS A 196 40.52 26.70 -14.29
N ALA A 197 40.54 25.66 -13.50
CA ALA A 197 39.59 24.58 -13.59
C ALA A 197 38.18 25.17 -13.54
N VAL A 198 37.48 25.18 -14.65
CA VAL A 198 36.05 24.99 -14.64
C VAL A 198 35.91 23.63 -13.98
N ARG A 199 35.58 23.62 -12.67
CA ARG A 199 35.16 22.38 -11.96
C ARG A 199 34.00 21.86 -12.79
N ARG A 200 34.25 20.86 -13.64
CA ARG A 200 33.18 20.01 -14.11
C ARG A 200 32.56 19.43 -12.83
N GLN A 201 31.34 19.79 -12.57
CA GLN A 201 30.56 19.15 -11.54
C GLN A 201 30.53 17.65 -11.91
N GLU A 202 31.23 16.83 -11.13
CA GLU A 202 31.25 15.39 -11.34
C GLU A 202 29.90 14.88 -10.92
N GLU A 203 29.08 14.47 -11.88
CA GLU A 203 27.84 13.72 -11.62
C GLU A 203 28.24 12.33 -11.12
N LEU A 204 27.88 12.01 -9.90
CA LEU A 204 28.11 10.70 -9.28
C LEU A 204 26.81 9.89 -9.31
N LEU A 205 26.86 8.69 -9.88
CA LEU A 205 25.79 7.71 -9.77
C LEU A 205 26.06 6.80 -8.57
N LEU A 206 25.18 6.83 -7.57
CA LEU A 206 25.29 6.03 -6.37
C LEU A 206 24.12 5.04 -6.27
N ASN A 207 24.42 3.76 -6.06
CA ASN A 207 23.42 2.75 -5.72
C ASN A 207 23.38 2.55 -4.19
N MET A 208 22.22 2.75 -3.59
CA MET A 208 21.95 2.49 -2.18
C MET A 208 20.95 1.34 -2.06
N GLY A 209 21.38 0.22 -1.48
CA GLY A 209 20.60 -1.02 -1.46
C GLY A 209 20.89 -1.92 -2.71
N PRO A 210 20.19 -3.07 -2.86
CA PRO A 210 19.02 -3.52 -2.09
C PRO A 210 19.33 -4.01 -0.67
N GLN A 211 20.57 -4.30 -0.31
CA GLN A 211 20.97 -4.62 1.06
C GLN A 211 21.65 -3.42 1.71
N HIS A 212 20.87 -2.61 2.42
CA HIS A 212 21.35 -1.45 3.18
C HIS A 212 20.43 -1.24 4.39
N PRO A 213 20.97 -0.98 5.61
CA PRO A 213 20.13 -0.80 6.81
C PRO A 213 19.03 0.24 6.66
N ALA A 214 19.32 1.36 6.00
CA ALA A 214 18.40 2.46 5.83
C ALA A 214 17.41 2.30 4.65
N THR A 215 17.37 1.16 3.96
CA THR A 215 16.39 0.88 2.90
C THR A 215 15.20 0.05 3.37
N HIS A 216 15.09 -0.18 4.67
CA HIS A 216 13.99 -0.89 5.34
C HIS A 216 13.61 -2.22 4.66
N GLY A 217 14.63 -2.96 4.22
CA GLY A 217 14.47 -4.26 3.54
C GLY A 217 15.31 -4.35 2.26
N VAL A 218 14.65 -4.44 1.11
CA VAL A 218 15.29 -4.76 -0.17
C VAL A 218 15.06 -3.71 -1.26
N LEU A 219 14.87 -2.46 -0.88
CA LEU A 219 14.78 -1.36 -1.86
C LEU A 219 16.17 -0.97 -2.36
N ARG A 220 16.32 -0.90 -3.67
CA ARG A 220 17.45 -0.25 -4.33
C ARG A 220 17.06 1.17 -4.70
N MET A 221 17.88 2.14 -4.30
CA MET A 221 17.75 3.54 -4.71
C MET A 221 18.92 3.91 -5.61
N VAL A 222 18.66 4.37 -6.81
CA VAL A 222 19.65 4.90 -7.74
C VAL A 222 19.64 6.41 -7.60
N LEU A 223 20.73 6.97 -7.08
CA LEU A 223 20.89 8.40 -6.81
C LEU A 223 21.86 9.02 -7.81
N GLU A 224 21.41 10.04 -8.51
CA GLU A 224 22.24 10.93 -9.31
C GLU A 224 22.61 12.14 -8.44
N LEU A 225 23.91 12.33 -8.21
CA LEU A 225 24.43 13.33 -7.27
C LEU A 225 25.29 14.37 -7.98
N GLU A 226 25.14 15.62 -7.58
CA GLU A 226 26.03 16.71 -7.88
C GLU A 226 26.78 17.12 -6.60
N GLY A 227 27.99 16.60 -6.42
CA GLY A 227 28.67 16.62 -5.13
C GLY A 227 27.89 15.82 -4.10
N GLU A 228 27.39 16.47 -3.05
CA GLU A 228 26.55 15.83 -2.02
C GLU A 228 25.04 16.08 -2.23
N ARG A 229 24.64 16.81 -3.29
CA ARG A 229 23.24 17.12 -3.55
C ARG A 229 22.60 16.08 -4.47
N ILE A 230 21.39 15.70 -4.15
CA ILE A 230 20.58 14.79 -4.95
C ILE A 230 19.96 15.57 -6.11
N VAL A 231 20.30 15.18 -7.33
CA VAL A 231 19.72 15.70 -8.58
C VAL A 231 18.48 14.88 -8.95
N LYS A 232 18.60 13.55 -8.78
CA LYS A 232 17.50 12.61 -9.05
C LYS A 232 17.61 11.39 -8.16
N ALA A 233 16.47 10.87 -7.72
CA ALA A 233 16.39 9.69 -6.88
C ALA A 233 15.39 8.70 -7.48
N THR A 234 15.87 7.62 -8.06
CA THR A 234 15.03 6.61 -8.71
C THR A 234 14.92 5.38 -7.81
N PRO A 235 13.76 5.10 -7.20
CA PRO A 235 13.53 3.85 -6.51
C PRO A 235 13.38 2.72 -7.52
N ASP A 236 14.08 1.62 -7.28
CA ASP A 236 14.06 0.39 -8.07
C ASP A 236 13.39 -0.69 -7.23
N LEU A 237 12.20 -1.08 -7.65
CA LEU A 237 11.27 -1.95 -6.94
C LEU A 237 11.34 -3.39 -7.46
N GLY A 238 10.57 -4.29 -6.86
CA GLY A 238 10.39 -5.66 -7.34
C GLY A 238 11.28 -6.71 -6.67
N TYR A 239 12.27 -6.33 -5.87
CA TYR A 239 13.15 -7.31 -5.19
C TYR A 239 12.40 -8.21 -4.19
N LEU A 240 11.20 -7.80 -3.77
CA LEU A 240 10.30 -8.60 -2.93
C LEU A 240 8.95 -8.87 -3.63
N HIS A 241 8.91 -8.82 -4.96
CA HIS A 241 7.71 -9.15 -5.70
C HIS A 241 7.45 -10.67 -5.65
N ARG A 242 6.35 -11.04 -5.02
CA ARG A 242 5.96 -12.44 -4.76
C ARG A 242 4.78 -12.89 -5.60
N GLY A 243 4.25 -12.01 -6.46
CA GLY A 243 3.09 -12.29 -7.30
C GLY A 243 1.81 -12.59 -6.52
N VAL A 244 1.61 -11.94 -5.36
CA VAL A 244 0.47 -12.21 -4.45
C VAL A 244 -0.87 -12.06 -5.17
N GLU A 245 -1.02 -11.07 -6.05
CA GLU A 245 -2.25 -10.85 -6.81
C GLU A 245 -2.56 -12.05 -7.71
N LYS A 246 -1.54 -12.61 -8.39
CA LYS A 246 -1.68 -13.81 -9.24
C LYS A 246 -1.98 -15.05 -8.42
N LEU A 247 -1.28 -15.26 -7.31
CA LEU A 247 -1.52 -16.40 -6.42
C LEU A 247 -2.95 -16.41 -5.87
N CYS A 248 -3.49 -15.24 -5.52
CA CYS A 248 -4.85 -15.11 -5.01
C CYS A 248 -5.94 -15.52 -6.01
N GLU A 249 -5.68 -15.41 -7.32
CA GLU A 249 -6.60 -15.92 -8.35
C GLU A 249 -6.73 -17.46 -8.33
N GLY A 250 -5.75 -18.16 -7.75
CA GLY A 250 -5.73 -19.61 -7.58
C GLY A 250 -6.35 -20.12 -6.28
N LEU A 251 -6.61 -19.24 -5.30
CA LEU A 251 -6.99 -19.56 -3.93
C LEU A 251 -8.46 -19.25 -3.63
N ALA A 252 -9.07 -20.04 -2.74
CA ALA A 252 -10.38 -19.69 -2.19
C ALA A 252 -10.28 -18.45 -1.29
N TYR A 253 -11.37 -17.68 -1.17
CA TYR A 253 -11.37 -16.41 -0.41
C TYR A 253 -10.85 -16.54 1.03
N GLN A 254 -11.13 -17.63 1.74
CA GLN A 254 -10.59 -17.84 3.09
C GLN A 254 -9.07 -18.12 3.09
N GLN A 255 -8.55 -18.75 2.04
CA GLN A 255 -7.15 -19.11 1.93
C GLN A 255 -6.25 -17.88 1.63
N ILE A 256 -6.86 -16.79 1.18
CA ILE A 256 -6.15 -15.53 0.88
C ILE A 256 -5.79 -14.77 2.17
N ILE A 257 -6.55 -14.92 3.26
CA ILE A 257 -6.31 -14.17 4.51
C ILE A 257 -4.85 -14.27 4.99
N PRO A 258 -4.21 -15.47 5.08
CA PRO A 258 -2.81 -15.56 5.47
C PRO A 258 -1.82 -14.89 4.50
N HIS A 259 -2.16 -14.74 3.23
CA HIS A 259 -1.33 -14.01 2.27
C HIS A 259 -1.37 -12.49 2.55
N THR A 260 -2.51 -11.97 2.99
CA THR A 260 -2.62 -10.55 3.33
C THR A 260 -1.81 -10.17 4.56
N ASP A 261 -1.58 -11.07 5.54
CA ASP A 261 -0.69 -10.84 6.69
C ASP A 261 0.70 -10.38 6.26
N ARG A 262 1.17 -10.88 5.12
CA ARG A 262 2.54 -10.71 4.62
C ARG A 262 2.70 -9.52 3.67
N LEU A 263 1.67 -8.71 3.49
CA LEU A 263 1.76 -7.44 2.78
C LEU A 263 2.55 -6.44 3.63
N ASP A 264 1.92 -5.71 4.52
CA ASP A 264 2.61 -5.03 5.59
C ASP A 264 2.78 -5.99 6.78
N TYR A 265 3.92 -6.67 6.83
CA TYR A 265 4.18 -7.68 7.86
C TYR A 265 4.35 -7.08 9.27
N VAL A 266 4.51 -5.76 9.38
CA VAL A 266 4.52 -5.06 10.68
C VAL A 266 3.10 -4.84 11.19
N CYS A 267 2.12 -4.68 10.27
CA CYS A 267 0.74 -4.30 10.59
C CYS A 267 -0.29 -5.29 10.02
N SER A 268 -0.07 -6.60 10.20
CA SER A 268 -0.85 -7.68 9.60
C SER A 268 -2.35 -7.63 9.91
N MET A 269 -2.76 -7.19 11.10
CA MET A 269 -4.18 -7.05 11.47
C MET A 269 -4.92 -6.08 10.55
N THR A 270 -4.32 -4.95 10.20
CA THR A 270 -4.97 -3.97 9.31
C THR A 270 -5.11 -4.50 7.88
N ASN A 271 -4.17 -5.34 7.43
CA ASN A 271 -4.23 -5.97 6.10
C ASN A 271 -5.39 -6.97 6.02
N ASN A 272 -5.49 -7.87 7.02
CA ASN A 272 -6.61 -8.80 7.10
C ASN A 272 -7.93 -8.04 7.15
N TYR A 273 -8.01 -6.98 7.97
CA TYR A 273 -9.23 -6.19 8.11
C TYR A 273 -9.68 -5.59 6.78
N ALA A 274 -8.78 -4.95 6.05
CA ALA A 274 -9.08 -4.39 4.74
C ALA A 274 -9.61 -5.44 3.75
N TYR A 275 -8.96 -6.62 3.72
CA TYR A 275 -9.36 -7.72 2.85
C TYR A 275 -10.73 -8.31 3.23
N VAL A 276 -10.94 -8.67 4.50
CA VAL A 276 -12.21 -9.29 4.90
C VAL A 276 -13.39 -8.35 4.68
N ARG A 277 -13.21 -7.03 4.91
CA ARG A 277 -14.21 -6.00 4.59
C ARG A 277 -14.56 -5.96 3.09
N ALA A 278 -13.55 -6.08 2.22
CA ALA A 278 -13.79 -6.12 0.78
C ALA A 278 -14.64 -7.34 0.37
N VAL A 279 -14.34 -8.51 0.94
CA VAL A 279 -15.13 -9.73 0.72
C VAL A 279 -16.53 -9.62 1.31
N GLU A 280 -16.67 -9.08 2.53
CA GLU A 280 -17.97 -8.84 3.18
C GLU A 280 -18.83 -7.86 2.39
N LYS A 281 -18.20 -6.79 1.83
CA LYS A 281 -18.87 -5.85 0.93
C LYS A 281 -19.39 -6.56 -0.33
N LEU A 282 -18.58 -7.44 -0.93
CA LEU A 282 -18.97 -8.22 -2.10
C LEU A 282 -20.14 -9.18 -1.80
N LEU A 283 -20.14 -9.78 -0.60
CA LEU A 283 -21.17 -10.70 -0.14
C LEU A 283 -22.42 -9.98 0.41
N ASN A 284 -22.36 -8.67 0.62
CA ASN A 284 -23.34 -7.89 1.38
C ASN A 284 -23.64 -8.52 2.76
N LEU A 285 -22.57 -8.97 3.45
CA LEU A 285 -22.64 -9.66 4.72
C LEU A 285 -22.55 -8.69 5.89
N ALA A 286 -23.58 -8.65 6.73
CA ALA A 286 -23.57 -7.85 7.95
C ALA A 286 -22.76 -8.54 9.06
N VAL A 287 -21.86 -7.78 9.68
CA VAL A 287 -21.01 -8.25 10.79
C VAL A 287 -21.67 -7.90 12.13
N PRO A 288 -21.63 -8.77 13.14
CA PRO A 288 -22.20 -8.49 14.45
C PRO A 288 -21.56 -7.25 15.12
N PRO A 289 -22.35 -6.41 15.83
CA PRO A 289 -21.83 -5.21 16.46
C PRO A 289 -20.65 -5.45 17.41
N ARG A 290 -20.69 -6.52 18.24
CA ARG A 290 -19.56 -6.89 19.11
C ARG A 290 -18.28 -7.12 18.32
N ALA A 291 -18.36 -7.86 17.21
CA ALA A 291 -17.22 -8.12 16.35
C ALA A 291 -16.64 -6.83 15.75
N GLU A 292 -17.48 -5.87 15.36
CA GLU A 292 -17.03 -4.56 14.83
C GLU A 292 -16.29 -3.74 15.90
N TYR A 293 -16.72 -3.75 17.16
CA TYR A 293 -15.98 -3.11 18.24
C TYR A 293 -14.62 -3.78 18.49
N ILE A 294 -14.58 -5.11 18.53
CA ILE A 294 -13.34 -5.89 18.67
C ILE A 294 -12.38 -5.57 17.53
N ARG A 295 -12.87 -5.59 16.29
CA ARG A 295 -12.09 -5.27 15.10
C ARG A 295 -11.48 -3.86 15.18
N THR A 296 -12.25 -2.89 15.66
CA THR A 296 -11.78 -1.51 15.83
C THR A 296 -10.69 -1.42 16.90
N VAL A 297 -10.87 -2.07 18.05
CA VAL A 297 -9.87 -2.13 19.11
C VAL A 297 -8.56 -2.73 18.59
N VAL A 298 -8.63 -3.87 17.92
CA VAL A 298 -7.46 -4.58 17.39
C VAL A 298 -6.75 -3.78 16.28
N ALA A 299 -7.51 -3.11 15.41
CA ALA A 299 -6.95 -2.26 14.37
C ALA A 299 -6.18 -1.05 14.96
N GLU A 300 -6.72 -0.43 16.02
CA GLU A 300 -6.04 0.69 16.69
C GLU A 300 -4.85 0.25 17.55
N MET A 301 -4.90 -0.93 18.18
CA MET A 301 -3.71 -1.55 18.80
C MET A 301 -2.60 -1.76 17.75
N GLN A 302 -2.96 -2.28 16.58
CA GLN A 302 -2.01 -2.47 15.49
C GLN A 302 -1.45 -1.15 14.97
N ARG A 303 -2.26 -0.08 14.93
CA ARG A 303 -1.79 1.27 14.57
C ARG A 303 -0.73 1.78 15.56
N ILE A 304 -0.97 1.63 16.86
CA ILE A 304 0.03 1.98 17.88
C ILE A 304 1.31 1.18 17.66
N ILE A 305 1.23 -0.13 17.44
CA ILE A 305 2.39 -1.00 17.18
C ILE A 305 3.16 -0.54 15.95
N GLY A 306 2.46 -0.22 14.85
CA GLY A 306 3.07 0.27 13.61
C GLY A 306 3.80 1.59 13.80
N HIS A 307 3.17 2.55 14.47
CA HIS A 307 3.80 3.86 14.71
C HIS A 307 4.96 3.80 15.72
N LEU A 308 4.88 2.93 16.74
CA LEU A 308 6.01 2.68 17.64
C LEU A 308 7.20 2.06 16.91
N PHE A 309 6.93 1.09 16.03
CA PHE A 309 7.98 0.47 15.21
C PHE A 309 8.64 1.50 14.30
N TRP A 310 7.82 2.29 13.58
CA TRP A 310 8.31 3.36 12.73
C TRP A 310 9.14 4.41 13.51
N LEU A 311 8.64 4.86 14.65
CA LEU A 311 9.35 5.86 15.48
C LEU A 311 10.71 5.34 15.92
N GLY A 312 10.76 4.07 16.36
CA GLY A 312 12.02 3.43 16.78
C GLY A 312 13.04 3.37 15.65
N THR A 313 12.64 2.88 14.47
CA THR A 313 13.55 2.75 13.32
C THR A 313 13.98 4.10 12.76
N GLN A 314 13.07 5.06 12.60
CA GLN A 314 13.38 6.42 12.13
C GLN A 314 14.33 7.14 13.09
N ALA A 315 14.13 7.00 14.40
CA ALA A 315 14.99 7.60 15.39
C ALA A 315 16.38 6.94 15.40
N LEU A 316 16.44 5.62 15.24
CA LEU A 316 17.69 4.86 15.12
C LEU A 316 18.50 5.33 13.91
N ASP A 317 17.85 5.49 12.76
CA ASP A 317 18.46 5.96 11.51
C ASP A 317 19.09 7.35 11.63
N ILE A 318 18.51 8.21 12.49
CA ILE A 318 19.06 9.54 12.82
C ILE A 318 20.10 9.50 13.95
N GLY A 319 20.28 8.32 14.60
CA GLY A 319 21.24 8.09 15.68
C GLY A 319 20.68 8.13 17.10
N ALA A 320 19.35 8.24 17.30
CA ALA A 320 18.69 8.24 18.59
C ALA A 320 18.32 6.82 19.07
N MET A 321 19.32 5.99 19.35
CA MET A 321 19.16 4.56 19.71
C MET A 321 18.26 4.35 20.95
N THR A 322 18.27 5.24 21.92
CA THR A 322 17.44 5.14 23.14
C THR A 322 15.95 5.07 22.81
N VAL A 323 15.50 5.87 21.84
CA VAL A 323 14.09 5.87 21.40
C VAL A 323 13.69 4.50 20.86
N PHE A 324 14.56 3.85 20.09
CA PHE A 324 14.32 2.50 19.57
C PHE A 324 14.03 1.51 20.71
N PHE A 325 14.84 1.47 21.76
CA PHE A 325 14.60 0.56 22.87
C PHE A 325 13.32 0.88 23.65
N TRP A 326 13.00 2.14 23.82
CA TRP A 326 11.80 2.56 24.54
C TRP A 326 10.53 2.22 23.75
N THR A 327 10.50 2.49 22.45
CA THR A 327 9.34 2.15 21.62
C THR A 327 9.10 0.64 21.54
N PHE A 328 10.17 -0.15 21.53
CA PHE A 328 10.07 -1.61 21.55
C PHE A 328 9.58 -2.16 22.90
N ARG A 329 9.90 -1.49 24.03
CA ARG A 329 9.35 -1.81 25.35
C ARG A 329 7.81 -1.78 25.33
N GLU A 330 7.23 -0.71 24.81
CA GLU A 330 5.76 -0.56 24.73
C GLU A 330 5.15 -1.52 23.70
N ARG A 331 5.83 -1.70 22.57
CA ARG A 331 5.41 -2.60 21.52
C ARG A 331 5.27 -4.05 22.03
N GLU A 332 6.22 -4.53 22.84
CA GLU A 332 6.19 -5.87 23.39
C GLU A 332 4.96 -6.14 24.25
N VAL A 333 4.52 -5.17 25.06
CA VAL A 333 3.30 -5.31 25.88
C VAL A 333 2.07 -5.58 25.01
N LEU A 334 1.94 -4.89 23.88
CA LEU A 334 0.83 -5.10 22.93
C LEU A 334 0.97 -6.42 22.18
N LEU A 335 2.18 -6.84 21.83
CA LEU A 335 2.43 -8.15 21.19
C LEU A 335 2.10 -9.31 22.13
N ASP A 336 2.32 -9.19 23.43
CA ASP A 336 1.93 -10.19 24.43
C ASP A 336 0.40 -10.31 24.52
N ILE A 337 -0.33 -9.20 24.33
CA ILE A 337 -1.80 -9.23 24.24
C ILE A 337 -2.23 -9.94 22.94
N PHE A 338 -1.59 -9.67 21.81
CA PHE A 338 -1.90 -10.36 20.55
C PHE A 338 -1.57 -11.85 20.61
N GLU A 339 -0.46 -12.24 21.22
CA GLU A 339 -0.14 -13.65 21.42
C GLU A 339 -1.23 -14.41 22.20
N LYS A 340 -1.77 -13.79 23.24
CA LYS A 340 -2.88 -14.36 24.00
C LYS A 340 -4.21 -14.36 23.23
N LEU A 341 -4.43 -13.36 22.37
CA LEU A 341 -5.66 -13.21 21.59
C LEU A 341 -5.72 -14.22 20.43
N CYS A 342 -4.64 -14.38 19.68
CA CYS A 342 -4.62 -15.16 18.44
C CYS A 342 -3.50 -16.22 18.36
N GLY A 343 -2.64 -16.34 19.38
CA GLY A 343 -1.56 -17.32 19.42
C GLY A 343 -0.31 -16.93 18.63
N ALA A 344 -0.24 -15.71 18.06
CA ALA A 344 0.86 -15.24 17.26
C ALA A 344 1.28 -13.80 17.64
N ARG A 345 2.53 -13.45 17.32
CA ARG A 345 3.12 -12.13 17.61
C ARG A 345 3.29 -11.28 16.35
N LEU A 346 3.39 -11.89 15.17
CA LEU A 346 3.68 -11.21 13.91
C LEU A 346 2.60 -11.48 12.86
N THR A 347 2.55 -12.57 12.17
CA THR A 347 1.53 -12.92 11.18
C THR A 347 0.27 -13.44 11.88
N LEU A 348 -0.63 -12.55 12.21
CA LEU A 348 -1.63 -12.74 13.27
C LEU A 348 -2.87 -13.52 12.83
N ASN A 349 -3.30 -13.38 11.57
CA ASN A 349 -4.42 -14.13 10.98
C ASN A 349 -5.66 -14.24 11.90
N TYR A 350 -6.12 -13.12 12.44
CA TYR A 350 -7.17 -13.08 13.47
C TYR A 350 -8.55 -12.77 12.90
N TYR A 351 -8.64 -11.87 11.91
CA TYR A 351 -9.91 -11.53 11.30
C TYR A 351 -10.44 -12.69 10.46
N ARG A 352 -11.76 -12.87 10.51
CA ARG A 352 -12.49 -13.86 9.71
C ARG A 352 -13.56 -13.14 8.89
N ILE A 353 -13.94 -13.68 7.75
CA ILE A 353 -15.08 -13.20 6.99
C ILE A 353 -16.33 -13.38 7.84
N GLY A 354 -17.00 -12.28 8.14
CA GLY A 354 -18.17 -12.23 9.02
C GLY A 354 -17.88 -12.03 10.51
N GLY A 355 -16.62 -11.83 10.94
CA GLY A 355 -16.30 -11.58 12.34
C GLY A 355 -14.83 -11.74 12.71
N VAL A 356 -14.57 -12.32 13.89
CA VAL A 356 -13.24 -12.56 14.43
C VAL A 356 -13.12 -13.99 14.96
N ASP A 357 -11.89 -14.48 15.10
CA ASP A 357 -11.60 -15.87 15.52
C ASP A 357 -11.91 -16.14 16.98
N SER A 358 -11.60 -15.22 17.86
CA SER A 358 -11.76 -15.34 19.32
C SER A 358 -12.23 -14.03 19.94
N ASP A 359 -12.85 -14.13 21.11
CA ASP A 359 -13.39 -12.98 21.86
C ASP A 359 -12.34 -12.38 22.81
N PHE A 360 -12.56 -11.13 23.21
CA PHE A 360 -11.78 -10.50 24.27
C PHE A 360 -12.17 -11.06 25.62
N THR A 361 -11.23 -11.72 26.29
CA THR A 361 -11.40 -12.20 27.64
C THR A 361 -11.26 -11.05 28.67
N PRO A 362 -11.84 -11.18 29.88
CA PRO A 362 -11.67 -10.19 30.95
C PRO A 362 -10.19 -9.90 31.29
N ASP A 363 -9.30 -10.91 31.25
CA ASP A 363 -7.84 -10.74 31.44
C ASP A 363 -7.22 -9.84 30.35
N LEU A 364 -7.60 -10.02 29.07
CA LEU A 364 -7.13 -9.17 27.97
C LEU A 364 -7.60 -7.72 28.11
N VAL A 365 -8.88 -7.54 28.48
CA VAL A 365 -9.43 -6.20 28.76
C VAL A 365 -8.68 -5.50 29.89
N GLN A 366 -8.39 -6.23 30.98
CA GLN A 366 -7.62 -5.69 32.11
C GLN A 366 -6.20 -5.32 31.71
N ARG A 367 -5.48 -6.17 30.97
CA ARG A 367 -4.11 -5.91 30.49
C ARG A 367 -4.06 -4.71 29.54
N LEU A 368 -4.99 -4.64 28.62
CA LEU A 368 -5.08 -3.52 27.70
C LEU A 368 -5.43 -2.21 28.44
N GLY A 369 -6.31 -2.27 29.45
CA GLY A 369 -6.60 -1.15 30.33
C GLY A 369 -5.35 -0.65 31.07
N ALA A 370 -4.57 -1.55 31.66
CA ALA A 370 -3.32 -1.21 32.35
C ALA A 370 -2.28 -0.58 31.39
N PHE A 371 -2.16 -1.08 30.17
CA PHE A 371 -1.32 -0.46 29.14
C PHE A 371 -1.78 0.97 28.83
N LEU A 372 -3.07 1.17 28.58
CA LEU A 372 -3.63 2.48 28.25
C LEU A 372 -3.45 3.49 29.40
N ASP A 373 -3.39 3.06 30.65
CA ASP A 373 -3.17 3.95 31.81
C ASP A 373 -1.75 4.50 31.88
N THR A 374 -0.76 3.73 31.43
CA THR A 374 0.67 4.12 31.44
C THR A 374 1.12 4.75 30.13
N PHE A 375 0.49 4.42 29.01
CA PHE A 375 0.93 4.81 27.68
C PHE A 375 1.03 6.33 27.44
N PRO A 376 0.14 7.20 27.96
CA PRO A 376 0.30 8.66 27.84
C PRO A 376 1.59 9.19 28.45
N ALA A 377 2.06 8.60 29.57
CA ALA A 377 3.33 8.98 30.19
C ALA A 377 4.52 8.61 29.31
N HIS A 378 4.48 7.41 28.68
CA HIS A 378 5.53 6.99 27.76
C HIS A 378 5.56 7.84 26.48
N LEU A 379 4.41 8.26 25.95
CA LEU A 379 4.37 9.22 24.85
C LEU A 379 4.99 10.56 25.22
N HIS A 380 4.83 11.00 26.47
CA HIS A 380 5.47 12.21 26.97
C HIS A 380 6.99 12.05 27.07
N GLU A 381 7.50 10.87 27.46
CA GLU A 381 8.95 10.58 27.44
C GLU A 381 9.54 10.75 26.03
N TYR A 382 8.83 10.32 24.97
CA TYR A 382 9.28 10.53 23.58
C TYR A 382 9.27 12.01 23.19
N ASP A 383 8.24 12.76 23.60
CA ASP A 383 8.16 14.19 23.38
C ASP A 383 9.34 14.92 24.03
N GLU A 384 9.63 14.67 25.29
CA GLU A 384 10.75 15.30 26.01
C GLU A 384 12.10 15.01 25.34
N LEU A 385 12.29 13.78 24.85
CA LEU A 385 13.55 13.37 24.24
C LEU A 385 13.77 13.96 22.85
N LEU A 386 12.71 14.11 22.04
CA LEU A 386 12.81 14.44 20.61
C LEU A 386 12.39 15.89 20.29
N LEU A 387 11.31 16.42 20.89
CA LEU A 387 10.75 17.73 20.49
C LEU A 387 11.72 18.91 20.70
N THR A 388 12.61 18.81 21.67
CA THR A 388 13.60 19.85 21.99
C THR A 388 15.01 19.51 21.50
N ASN A 389 15.23 18.32 20.97
CA ASN A 389 16.53 17.85 20.53
C ASN A 389 16.97 18.58 19.25
N ARG A 390 18.09 19.31 19.31
CA ARG A 390 18.60 20.11 18.19
C ARG A 390 18.96 19.27 16.97
N ILE A 391 19.48 18.06 17.17
CA ILE A 391 19.84 17.15 16.07
C ILE A 391 18.58 16.67 15.39
N TRP A 392 17.58 16.20 16.16
CA TRP A 392 16.29 15.78 15.63
C TRP A 392 15.62 16.89 14.81
N LEU A 393 15.55 18.10 15.38
CA LEU A 393 14.94 19.25 14.70
C LEU A 393 15.67 19.61 13.40
N ALA A 394 17.01 19.61 13.41
CA ALA A 394 17.81 19.91 12.21
C ALA A 394 17.69 18.85 11.11
N ARG A 395 17.41 17.59 11.47
CA ARG A 395 17.27 16.46 10.54
C ARG A 395 15.84 16.25 10.05
N THR A 396 14.83 16.88 10.67
CA THR A 396 13.42 16.64 10.35
C THR A 396 12.68 17.88 9.86
N LYS A 397 12.97 19.08 10.41
CA LYS A 397 12.32 20.31 9.97
C LYS A 397 12.83 20.75 8.60
N HIS A 398 11.87 21.07 7.72
CA HIS A 398 12.11 21.48 6.33
C HIS A 398 12.84 20.43 5.48
N VAL A 399 12.82 19.16 5.91
CA VAL A 399 13.35 18.03 5.14
C VAL A 399 12.20 17.25 4.52
N ALA A 400 12.34 16.87 3.26
CA ALA A 400 11.32 16.14 2.49
C ALA A 400 9.96 16.86 2.48
N VAL A 401 9.97 18.15 2.14
CA VAL A 401 8.73 18.93 2.06
C VAL A 401 7.93 18.52 0.84
N ILE A 402 6.62 18.28 1.03
CA ILE A 402 5.65 18.10 -0.05
C ILE A 402 4.43 18.97 0.21
N SER A 403 4.00 19.73 -0.80
CA SER A 403 2.81 20.58 -0.72
C SER A 403 1.53 19.72 -0.60
N ALA A 404 0.44 20.31 -0.10
CA ALA A 404 -0.86 19.64 -0.05
C ALA A 404 -1.34 19.23 -1.45
N GLU A 405 -1.18 20.13 -2.43
CA GLU A 405 -1.55 19.88 -3.82
C GLU A 405 -0.75 18.73 -4.45
N ASP A 406 0.58 18.73 -4.28
CA ASP A 406 1.42 17.64 -4.78
C ASP A 406 1.12 16.31 -4.08
N ALA A 407 0.92 16.32 -2.75
CA ALA A 407 0.60 15.11 -2.01
C ALA A 407 -0.70 14.45 -2.51
N VAL A 408 -1.74 15.25 -2.78
CA VAL A 408 -3.00 14.77 -3.39
C VAL A 408 -2.77 14.28 -4.81
N ASN A 409 -2.05 15.04 -5.62
CA ASN A 409 -1.79 14.72 -7.03
C ASN A 409 -0.94 13.45 -7.22
N PHE A 410 -0.02 13.15 -6.29
CA PHE A 410 0.69 11.87 -6.24
C PHE A 410 -0.15 10.71 -5.66
N GLY A 411 -1.36 10.97 -5.15
CA GLY A 411 -2.21 9.96 -4.52
C GLY A 411 -1.74 9.56 -3.12
N CYS A 412 -0.93 10.37 -2.45
CA CYS A 412 -0.49 10.13 -1.07
C CYS A 412 -1.67 10.12 -0.10
N THR A 413 -1.58 9.29 0.93
CA THR A 413 -2.62 9.11 1.95
C THR A 413 -1.99 8.96 3.33
N GLY A 414 -2.82 8.84 4.38
CA GLY A 414 -2.32 8.62 5.73
C GLY A 414 -1.49 9.78 6.30
N PRO A 415 -0.51 9.47 7.15
CA PRO A 415 0.34 10.48 7.78
C PRO A 415 1.12 11.35 6.80
N VAL A 416 1.43 10.84 5.60
CA VAL A 416 2.11 11.61 4.54
C VAL A 416 1.23 12.75 4.06
N LEU A 417 -0.04 12.46 3.76
CA LEU A 417 -1.01 13.47 3.32
C LEU A 417 -1.39 14.43 4.46
N ARG A 418 -1.67 13.88 5.65
CA ARG A 418 -2.05 14.69 6.82
C ARG A 418 -0.92 15.61 7.29
N GLY A 419 0.34 15.18 7.16
CA GLY A 419 1.51 16.04 7.41
C GLY A 419 1.54 17.28 6.53
N SER A 420 1.01 17.21 5.31
CA SER A 420 0.92 18.31 4.36
C SER A 420 -0.31 19.23 4.55
N GLY A 421 -1.08 19.06 5.62
CA GLY A 421 -2.19 19.96 5.95
C GLY A 421 -3.56 19.52 5.44
N VAL A 422 -3.70 18.32 4.85
CA VAL A 422 -4.98 17.81 4.34
C VAL A 422 -5.65 16.94 5.41
N ALA A 423 -6.82 17.36 5.88
CA ALA A 423 -7.60 16.66 6.91
C ALA A 423 -8.41 15.50 6.31
N TYR A 424 -7.74 14.52 5.71
CA TYR A 424 -8.37 13.34 5.14
C TYR A 424 -7.98 12.07 5.89
N ASP A 425 -9.00 11.33 6.34
CA ASP A 425 -8.87 10.03 6.98
C ASP A 425 -10.09 9.18 6.62
N ILE A 426 -9.88 7.97 6.12
CA ILE A 426 -10.96 7.08 5.67
C ILE A 426 -11.90 6.72 6.82
N ARG A 427 -11.37 6.60 8.05
CA ARG A 427 -12.17 6.31 9.25
C ARG A 427 -13.23 7.40 9.55
N LYS A 428 -13.02 8.63 9.05
CA LYS A 428 -13.98 9.76 9.13
C LYS A 428 -14.76 9.98 7.85
N ALA A 429 -14.09 9.86 6.69
CA ALA A 429 -14.69 10.12 5.39
C ALA A 429 -15.67 9.01 4.96
N GLU A 430 -15.33 7.75 5.25
CA GLU A 430 -16.10 6.55 4.94
C GLU A 430 -16.13 5.63 6.17
N PRO A 431 -16.86 6.00 7.25
CA PRO A 431 -16.80 5.30 8.53
C PRO A 431 -17.14 3.80 8.42
N TYR A 432 -16.39 3.00 9.14
CA TYR A 432 -16.56 1.56 9.23
C TYR A 432 -16.27 1.07 10.66
N GLY A 433 -16.61 -0.18 10.97
CA GLY A 433 -16.42 -0.71 12.31
C GLY A 433 -17.21 0.09 13.34
N ALA A 434 -16.54 0.52 14.40
CA ALA A 434 -17.10 1.37 15.44
C ALA A 434 -16.61 2.83 15.38
N TYR A 435 -15.95 3.27 14.29
CA TYR A 435 -15.36 4.61 14.21
C TYR A 435 -16.39 5.74 14.20
N ASP A 436 -17.61 5.50 13.77
CA ASP A 436 -18.75 6.43 13.82
C ASP A 436 -19.38 6.59 15.22
N LYS A 437 -19.06 5.65 16.15
CA LYS A 437 -19.64 5.58 17.49
C LYS A 437 -18.73 6.13 18.58
N VAL A 438 -17.51 6.54 18.21
CA VAL A 438 -16.47 7.03 19.12
C VAL A 438 -16.00 8.43 18.74
N GLU A 439 -15.62 9.20 19.74
CA GLU A 439 -15.13 10.57 19.56
C GLU A 439 -13.60 10.58 19.45
N TRP A 440 -13.09 11.11 18.35
CA TRP A 440 -11.67 11.29 18.09
C TRP A 440 -11.45 12.36 17.02
N GLU A 441 -10.23 12.85 16.89
CA GLU A 441 -9.85 13.91 15.97
C GLU A 441 -8.82 13.39 14.95
N VAL A 442 -8.81 13.99 13.75
CA VAL A 442 -7.80 13.70 12.72
C VAL A 442 -6.64 14.66 12.93
N PRO A 443 -5.44 14.16 13.30
CA PRO A 443 -4.26 15.02 13.42
C PRO A 443 -3.82 15.54 12.06
N VAL A 444 -3.51 16.85 11.97
CA VAL A 444 -3.13 17.50 10.72
C VAL A 444 -1.91 18.39 10.94
N GLY A 445 -0.85 18.16 10.16
CA GLY A 445 0.35 19.00 10.11
C GLY A 445 0.13 20.31 9.35
N LYS A 446 1.20 21.05 9.11
CA LYS A 446 1.13 22.38 8.45
C LYS A 446 2.16 22.56 7.35
N ASN A 447 3.38 22.06 7.55
CA ASN A 447 4.53 22.37 6.69
C ASN A 447 4.82 21.28 5.65
N GLY A 448 4.21 20.10 5.78
CA GLY A 448 4.44 18.98 4.88
C GLY A 448 5.86 18.40 4.94
N ASP A 449 6.58 18.60 6.03
CA ASP A 449 7.93 18.10 6.24
C ASP A 449 7.97 16.82 7.11
N THR A 450 9.15 16.27 7.27
CA THR A 450 9.35 15.06 8.10
C THR A 450 8.95 15.27 9.56
N TYR A 451 9.13 16.49 10.09
CA TYR A 451 8.75 16.79 11.47
C TYR A 451 7.23 16.76 11.67
N ASP A 452 6.47 17.33 10.73
CA ASP A 452 5.01 17.31 10.81
C ASP A 452 4.46 15.89 10.68
N ARG A 453 5.04 15.05 9.81
CA ARG A 453 4.67 13.62 9.70
C ARG A 453 4.99 12.84 10.98
N TYR A 454 6.09 13.16 11.65
CA TYR A 454 6.43 12.61 12.97
C TYR A 454 5.37 13.02 14.00
N TRP A 455 5.04 14.30 14.08
CA TRP A 455 4.06 14.83 15.02
C TRP A 455 2.66 14.21 14.77
N VAL A 456 2.23 14.09 13.52
CA VAL A 456 0.96 13.45 13.16
C VAL A 456 0.89 12.02 13.71
N ARG A 457 1.95 11.22 13.56
CA ARG A 457 1.96 9.83 14.05
C ARG A 457 1.90 9.73 15.57
N LEU A 458 2.55 10.64 16.28
CA LEU A 458 2.44 10.71 17.74
C LEU A 458 1.01 11.04 18.18
N GLU A 459 0.38 12.01 17.54
CA GLU A 459 -1.01 12.35 17.83
C GLU A 459 -1.97 11.21 17.44
N GLU A 460 -1.71 10.50 16.35
CA GLU A 460 -2.48 9.31 15.99
C GLU A 460 -2.41 8.24 17.07
N MET A 461 -1.25 8.01 17.69
CA MET A 461 -1.16 7.07 18.82
C MET A 461 -2.00 7.52 20.03
N ARG A 462 -2.07 8.84 20.31
CA ARG A 462 -2.94 9.39 21.36
C ARG A 462 -4.42 9.18 21.03
N GLN A 463 -4.80 9.45 19.79
CA GLN A 463 -6.18 9.24 19.32
C GLN A 463 -6.54 7.75 19.31
N SER A 464 -5.62 6.85 18.91
CA SER A 464 -5.82 5.41 18.98
C SER A 464 -6.09 4.92 20.40
N ALA A 465 -5.31 5.38 21.37
CA ALA A 465 -5.54 5.07 22.79
C ALA A 465 -6.92 5.57 23.28
N LYS A 466 -7.36 6.75 22.83
CA LYS A 466 -8.69 7.31 23.13
C LYS A 466 -9.80 6.47 22.51
N ILE A 467 -9.65 6.03 21.25
CA ILE A 467 -10.61 5.16 20.55
C ILE A 467 -10.73 3.82 21.28
N ILE A 468 -9.59 3.17 21.60
CA ILE A 468 -9.59 1.87 22.27
C ILE A 468 -10.34 1.97 23.62
N ARG A 469 -10.07 2.99 24.43
CA ARG A 469 -10.78 3.19 25.71
C ARG A 469 -12.30 3.26 25.54
N GLN A 470 -12.75 4.06 24.58
CA GLN A 470 -14.17 4.23 24.32
C GLN A 470 -14.80 2.92 23.81
N CYS A 471 -14.13 2.22 22.89
CA CYS A 471 -14.60 0.93 22.38
C CYS A 471 -14.72 -0.12 23.48
N LEU A 472 -13.74 -0.21 24.40
CA LEU A 472 -13.81 -1.16 25.53
C LEU A 472 -14.97 -0.83 26.47
N ALA A 473 -15.24 0.46 26.70
CA ALA A 473 -16.34 0.88 27.58
C ALA A 473 -17.74 0.70 26.96
N GLN A 474 -17.85 0.76 25.62
CA GLN A 474 -19.11 0.72 24.89
C GLN A 474 -19.37 -0.63 24.22
N MET A 475 -18.44 -1.59 24.33
CA MET A 475 -18.52 -2.87 23.64
C MET A 475 -19.78 -3.65 24.05
N PRO A 476 -20.70 -3.93 23.11
CA PRO A 476 -21.93 -4.66 23.43
C PRO A 476 -21.65 -6.16 23.66
N GLU A 477 -22.54 -6.81 24.40
CA GLU A 477 -22.59 -8.27 24.44
C GLU A 477 -23.17 -8.83 23.13
N GLY A 478 -22.82 -10.07 22.78
CA GLY A 478 -23.36 -10.73 21.59
C GLY A 478 -22.36 -11.63 20.87
N PRO A 479 -22.75 -12.13 19.69
CA PRO A 479 -21.89 -12.99 18.89
C PRO A 479 -20.71 -12.20 18.30
N ILE A 480 -19.59 -12.91 18.10
CA ILE A 480 -18.35 -12.37 17.49
C ILE A 480 -18.22 -12.77 16.02
N ILE A 481 -19.15 -13.55 15.49
CA ILE A 481 -19.18 -14.01 14.10
C ILE A 481 -20.64 -14.01 13.60
N ALA A 482 -20.84 -13.68 12.34
CA ALA A 482 -22.16 -13.61 11.72
C ALA A 482 -22.81 -15.00 11.62
N ASP A 483 -24.13 -15.04 11.62
CA ASP A 483 -24.88 -16.27 11.33
C ASP A 483 -25.10 -16.39 9.82
N ALA A 484 -24.11 -16.97 9.15
CA ALA A 484 -24.10 -17.20 7.69
C ALA A 484 -23.55 -18.60 7.37
N PRO A 485 -24.32 -19.68 7.59
CA PRO A 485 -23.84 -21.06 7.47
C PRO A 485 -23.25 -21.40 6.09
N GLN A 486 -23.67 -20.70 5.03
CA GLN A 486 -23.15 -20.93 3.68
C GLN A 486 -21.71 -20.42 3.47
N ILE A 487 -21.23 -19.54 4.33
CA ILE A 487 -19.94 -18.85 4.23
C ILE A 487 -19.03 -19.24 5.39
N ILE A 488 -19.62 -19.36 6.58
CA ILE A 488 -18.90 -19.54 7.84
C ILE A 488 -18.93 -21.01 8.24
N PRO A 489 -17.78 -21.64 8.49
CA PRO A 489 -17.75 -23.03 8.93
C PRO A 489 -18.40 -23.20 10.29
N PRO A 490 -19.09 -24.32 10.53
CA PRO A 490 -19.73 -24.61 11.80
C PRO A 490 -18.69 -24.76 12.93
N PRO A 491 -19.06 -24.45 14.19
CA PRO A 491 -18.16 -24.57 15.34
C PRO A 491 -17.58 -25.98 15.46
N LYS A 492 -16.30 -26.10 15.80
CA LYS A 492 -15.56 -27.37 15.91
C LYS A 492 -16.28 -28.43 16.77
N GLN A 493 -16.93 -27.99 17.84
CA GLN A 493 -17.69 -28.91 18.70
C GLN A 493 -18.90 -29.54 18.00
N LYS A 494 -19.57 -28.80 17.09
CA LYS A 494 -20.67 -29.33 16.26
C LYS A 494 -20.12 -30.26 15.18
N VAL A 495 -19.03 -29.88 14.52
CA VAL A 495 -18.36 -30.71 13.50
C VAL A 495 -18.00 -32.10 14.04
N MET A 496 -17.59 -32.18 15.29
CA MET A 496 -17.20 -33.46 15.93
C MET A 496 -18.39 -34.34 16.38
N ARG A 497 -19.61 -33.83 16.36
CA ARG A 497 -20.79 -34.54 16.91
C ARG A 497 -21.96 -34.67 15.94
N ASP A 498 -22.00 -33.87 14.91
CA ASP A 498 -23.11 -33.80 13.97
C ASP A 498 -22.62 -34.01 12.52
N MET A 499 -23.26 -34.95 11.84
CA MET A 499 -22.89 -35.35 10.47
C MET A 499 -23.10 -34.22 9.47
N GLU A 500 -24.18 -33.46 9.59
CA GLU A 500 -24.45 -32.33 8.67
C GLU A 500 -23.39 -31.25 8.82
N SER A 501 -23.01 -30.91 10.04
CA SER A 501 -21.95 -29.95 10.34
C SER A 501 -20.60 -30.45 9.82
N LEU A 502 -20.31 -31.74 9.88
CA LEU A 502 -19.06 -32.30 9.32
C LEU A 502 -19.05 -32.19 7.80
N ILE A 503 -20.13 -32.56 7.12
CA ILE A 503 -20.24 -32.43 5.66
C ILE A 503 -20.13 -30.98 5.23
N HIS A 504 -20.80 -30.08 5.93
CA HIS A 504 -20.79 -28.64 5.64
C HIS A 504 -19.39 -28.05 5.83
N HIS A 505 -18.70 -28.38 6.92
CA HIS A 505 -17.30 -28.02 7.12
C HIS A 505 -16.43 -28.50 5.97
N PHE A 506 -16.56 -29.76 5.56
CA PHE A 506 -15.81 -30.32 4.45
C PHE A 506 -16.04 -29.54 3.15
N ILE A 507 -17.30 -29.23 2.80
CA ILE A 507 -17.67 -28.50 1.59
C ILE A 507 -17.04 -27.10 1.60
N ILE A 508 -17.15 -26.35 2.71
CA ILE A 508 -16.60 -24.99 2.80
C ILE A 508 -15.07 -24.98 2.64
N PHE A 509 -14.36 -25.96 3.22
CA PHE A 509 -12.90 -26.00 3.13
C PHE A 509 -12.38 -26.57 1.81
N THR A 510 -13.12 -27.45 1.14
CA THR A 510 -12.67 -28.05 -0.13
C THR A 510 -13.13 -27.28 -1.36
N GLN A 511 -14.36 -26.74 -1.35
CA GLN A 511 -14.94 -26.03 -2.48
C GLN A 511 -14.98 -24.51 -2.31
N GLY A 512 -14.88 -24.01 -1.07
CA GLY A 512 -15.10 -22.60 -0.75
C GLY A 512 -16.58 -22.19 -0.82
N PHE A 513 -16.86 -20.93 -0.55
CA PHE A 513 -18.15 -20.30 -0.83
C PHE A 513 -18.09 -19.51 -2.15
N LYS A 514 -19.25 -19.23 -2.72
CA LYS A 514 -19.38 -18.55 -4.02
C LYS A 514 -20.04 -17.18 -3.83
N PRO A 515 -19.27 -16.09 -3.90
CA PRO A 515 -19.83 -14.74 -3.90
C PRO A 515 -20.68 -14.50 -5.16
N PRO A 516 -21.59 -13.52 -5.15
CA PRO A 516 -22.29 -13.12 -6.37
C PRO A 516 -21.30 -12.59 -7.42
N LYS A 517 -21.65 -12.73 -8.69
CA LYS A 517 -20.90 -12.12 -9.79
C LYS A 517 -20.95 -10.59 -9.66
N GLY A 518 -19.80 -9.95 -9.78
CA GLY A 518 -19.67 -8.49 -9.68
C GLY A 518 -18.29 -8.07 -9.24
N GLU A 519 -18.14 -6.78 -8.98
CA GLU A 519 -16.88 -6.20 -8.55
C GLU A 519 -17.07 -5.23 -7.39
N THR A 520 -16.07 -5.10 -6.57
CA THR A 520 -16.09 -4.16 -5.44
C THR A 520 -14.71 -3.60 -5.16
N TYR A 521 -14.67 -2.33 -4.74
CA TYR A 521 -13.51 -1.72 -4.10
C TYR A 521 -13.85 -1.42 -2.64
N CYS A 522 -12.95 -1.76 -1.75
CA CYS A 522 -13.05 -1.42 -0.34
C CYS A 522 -11.69 -1.04 0.19
N SER A 523 -11.61 0.08 0.88
CA SER A 523 -10.39 0.57 1.50
C SER A 523 -10.54 0.72 3.00
N SER A 524 -9.41 0.64 3.71
CA SER A 524 -9.30 0.88 5.15
C SER A 524 -8.09 1.78 5.41
N GLU A 525 -8.14 2.55 6.49
CA GLU A 525 -7.01 3.35 6.93
C GLU A 525 -6.02 2.46 7.70
N ALA A 526 -4.96 2.03 7.02
CA ALA A 526 -3.82 1.37 7.66
C ALA A 526 -2.90 2.42 8.32
N PRO A 527 -1.94 2.03 9.20
CA PRO A 527 -1.00 2.98 9.82
C PRO A 527 -0.21 3.81 8.82
N LYS A 528 0.05 3.28 7.63
CA LYS A 528 0.79 3.93 6.54
C LYS A 528 -0.10 4.77 5.62
N GLY A 529 -1.40 4.51 5.59
CA GLY A 529 -2.38 5.19 4.76
C GLY A 529 -3.47 4.28 4.22
N GLU A 530 -4.08 4.66 3.11
CA GLU A 530 -5.14 3.89 2.47
C GLU A 530 -4.62 2.54 1.96
N LEU A 531 -5.11 1.45 2.54
CA LEU A 531 -4.95 0.10 2.02
C LEU A 531 -6.28 -0.35 1.41
N GLY A 532 -6.28 -0.72 0.13
CA GLY A 532 -7.50 -1.05 -0.60
C GLY A 532 -7.41 -2.39 -1.33
N PHE A 533 -8.55 -3.05 -1.44
CA PHE A 533 -8.72 -4.26 -2.24
C PHE A 533 -9.81 -4.05 -3.28
N PHE A 534 -9.45 -4.24 -4.54
CA PHE A 534 -10.42 -4.35 -5.63
C PHE A 534 -10.56 -5.82 -6.00
N ILE A 535 -11.78 -6.34 -5.92
CA ILE A 535 -12.07 -7.76 -6.16
C ILE A 535 -13.10 -7.88 -7.26
N VAL A 536 -12.81 -8.70 -8.26
CA VAL A 536 -13.75 -9.13 -9.31
C VAL A 536 -14.13 -10.56 -9.04
N SER A 537 -15.42 -10.86 -8.98
CA SER A 537 -15.99 -12.20 -8.82
C SER A 537 -16.76 -12.58 -10.09
N ASP A 538 -16.49 -13.76 -10.60
CA ASP A 538 -17.25 -14.41 -11.67
C ASP A 538 -18.41 -15.29 -11.16
N GLY A 539 -18.59 -15.35 -9.81
CA GLY A 539 -19.53 -16.24 -9.13
C GLY A 539 -18.88 -17.58 -8.73
N GLY A 540 -17.59 -17.74 -8.95
CA GLY A 540 -16.80 -18.90 -8.52
C GLY A 540 -16.32 -18.80 -7.06
N PRO A 541 -15.68 -19.87 -6.54
CA PRO A 541 -15.16 -19.89 -5.18
C PRO A 541 -13.81 -19.17 -5.01
N LYS A 542 -13.26 -18.66 -6.10
CA LYS A 542 -11.99 -17.94 -6.16
C LYS A 542 -12.23 -16.57 -6.79
N PRO A 543 -11.48 -15.52 -6.43
CA PRO A 543 -11.59 -14.25 -7.12
C PRO A 543 -11.12 -14.39 -8.58
N TYR A 544 -11.88 -13.81 -9.52
CA TYR A 544 -11.45 -13.71 -10.90
C TYR A 544 -10.23 -12.80 -11.05
N ARG A 545 -10.23 -11.68 -10.34
CA ARG A 545 -9.12 -10.73 -10.25
C ARG A 545 -9.10 -10.10 -8.86
N MET A 546 -7.92 -9.95 -8.30
CA MET A 546 -7.71 -9.17 -7.08
C MET A 546 -6.57 -8.17 -7.30
N LYS A 547 -6.84 -6.90 -7.03
CA LYS A 547 -5.84 -5.84 -7.02
C LYS A 547 -5.68 -5.32 -5.59
N ILE A 548 -4.44 -5.09 -5.21
CA ILE A 548 -4.07 -4.55 -3.90
C ILE A 548 -3.55 -3.13 -4.08
N ARG A 549 -4.26 -2.15 -3.57
CA ARG A 549 -3.78 -0.77 -3.48
C ARG A 549 -2.93 -0.65 -2.22
N SER A 550 -1.62 -0.52 -2.41
CA SER A 550 -0.65 -0.35 -1.33
C SER A 550 -0.32 1.13 -1.12
N PRO A 551 -0.40 1.67 0.10
CA PRO A 551 0.05 3.03 0.37
C PRO A 551 1.55 3.20 0.14
N SER A 552 2.40 2.23 0.50
CA SER A 552 3.85 2.29 0.32
C SER A 552 4.25 2.44 -1.15
N PHE A 553 3.60 1.71 -2.07
CA PHE A 553 3.88 1.80 -3.50
C PHE A 553 3.57 3.20 -4.06
N VAL A 554 2.40 3.74 -3.71
CA VAL A 554 1.98 5.07 -4.17
C VAL A 554 2.87 6.18 -3.60
N HIS A 555 3.24 6.08 -2.32
CA HIS A 555 4.13 7.05 -1.68
C HIS A 555 5.51 7.08 -2.32
N LEU A 556 6.06 5.94 -2.74
CA LEU A 556 7.34 5.88 -3.44
C LEU A 556 7.29 6.56 -4.82
N GLY A 557 6.12 6.71 -5.43
CA GLY A 557 5.94 7.52 -6.63
C GLY A 557 6.26 9.00 -6.43
N ALA A 558 6.13 9.53 -5.20
CA ALA A 558 6.51 10.90 -4.85
C ALA A 558 7.97 11.03 -4.37
N PHE A 559 8.73 9.94 -4.28
CA PHE A 559 10.05 9.92 -3.65
C PHE A 559 11.06 10.85 -4.33
N ASP A 560 11.19 10.79 -5.65
CA ASP A 560 12.09 11.65 -6.41
C ASP A 560 11.75 13.14 -6.20
N HIS A 561 10.46 13.49 -6.21
CA HIS A 561 10.01 14.87 -5.98
C HIS A 561 10.44 15.39 -4.59
N MET A 562 10.37 14.55 -3.56
CA MET A 562 10.72 14.92 -2.19
C MET A 562 12.23 14.85 -1.89
N ALA A 563 13.00 14.11 -2.69
CA ALA A 563 14.44 13.94 -2.47
C ALA A 563 15.31 14.95 -3.19
N ARG A 564 14.84 15.53 -4.29
CA ARG A 564 15.62 16.46 -5.12
C ARG A 564 16.07 17.70 -4.35
N GLY A 565 17.34 18.06 -4.51
CA GLY A 565 17.97 19.25 -3.94
C GLY A 565 18.43 19.09 -2.49
N TYR A 566 18.05 18.01 -1.79
CA TYR A 566 18.55 17.69 -0.46
C TYR A 566 19.93 17.03 -0.53
N LEU A 567 20.56 16.86 0.63
CA LEU A 567 21.86 16.20 0.73
C LEU A 567 21.68 14.68 0.77
N ILE A 568 22.71 13.95 0.32
CA ILE A 568 22.74 12.49 0.44
C ILE A 568 22.54 12.03 1.89
N ALA A 569 23.05 12.79 2.86
CA ALA A 569 22.85 12.51 4.28
C ALA A 569 21.37 12.58 4.69
N ASP A 570 20.53 13.32 3.98
CA ASP A 570 19.10 13.45 4.29
C ASP A 570 18.27 12.29 3.71
N ILE A 571 18.83 11.52 2.75
CA ILE A 571 18.08 10.47 2.05
C ILE A 571 17.48 9.44 3.02
N VAL A 572 18.21 9.11 4.08
CA VAL A 572 17.77 8.16 5.12
C VAL A 572 16.54 8.70 5.85
N THR A 573 16.58 9.98 6.21
CA THR A 573 15.45 10.66 6.86
C THR A 573 14.26 10.81 5.92
N ILE A 574 14.51 11.14 4.64
CA ILE A 574 13.49 11.28 3.60
C ILE A 574 12.79 9.95 3.36
N PHE A 575 13.54 8.87 3.24
CA PHE A 575 12.97 7.55 3.04
C PHE A 575 12.21 7.04 4.27
N GLY A 576 12.83 7.14 5.46
CA GLY A 576 12.23 6.69 6.70
C GLY A 576 10.90 7.39 7.04
N THR A 577 10.70 8.65 6.59
CA THR A 577 9.46 9.38 6.87
C THR A 577 8.21 8.79 6.19
N TYR A 578 8.38 8.00 5.11
CA TYR A 578 7.26 7.33 4.43
C TYR A 578 6.75 6.11 5.18
N ASP A 579 7.58 5.51 6.03
CA ASP A 579 7.26 4.24 6.71
C ASP A 579 6.97 3.09 5.71
N VAL A 580 7.80 2.99 4.67
CA VAL A 580 7.61 1.98 3.61
C VAL A 580 7.92 0.59 4.13
N VAL A 581 7.06 -0.38 3.79
CA VAL A 581 7.33 -1.81 3.94
C VAL A 581 7.31 -2.47 2.56
N MET A 582 8.45 -3.07 2.19
CA MET A 582 8.63 -3.63 0.84
C MET A 582 7.66 -4.78 0.54
N GLY A 583 7.20 -5.51 1.57
CA GLY A 583 6.24 -6.59 1.39
C GLY A 583 4.87 -6.13 0.88
N GLU A 584 4.42 -4.91 1.21
CA GLU A 584 3.20 -4.35 0.63
C GLU A 584 3.47 -3.51 -0.63
N CYS A 585 4.68 -2.99 -0.76
CA CYS A 585 5.08 -2.22 -1.92
C CYS A 585 5.15 -3.11 -3.17
N ASP A 586 5.90 -4.19 -3.09
CA ASP A 586 6.15 -5.09 -4.21
C ASP A 586 5.05 -6.16 -4.39
N ARG A 587 4.31 -6.55 -3.35
CA ARG A 587 3.17 -7.52 -3.30
C ARG A 587 3.46 -8.92 -3.77
#